data_ed80a821904fa291d7fe801a89ff31cd
#
_entry.id   ed80a821904fa291d7fe801a89ff31cd
#
_cell.length_a   1.000
_cell.length_b   1.000
_cell.length_c   1.000
_cell.angle_alpha   90.00
_cell.angle_beta   90.00
_cell.angle_gamma   90.00
#
_symmetry.space_group_name_H-M   'P 1'
#
loop_
_entity.id
_entity.type
_entity.pdbx_description
1 polymer ?
#
loop_
_entity_poly.entity_id
_entity_poly.type
_entity_poly.pdbx_seq_one_letter_code
_entity_poly.pdbx_strand_id
1 'polypeptide(L)'
;CDYRAEDIHMENGHYAFTFVHNEMRVPVVLSVLGQHNVLNATAALAAAHLNGVDVTLAAKSLYTFTGFQNRLQIMDVKDYKVIDDTYNASPASMVAGVNVLGGFETSGRRIAVLSEMRELGENTLKYHREVGEKIASEPINELIVIGDTAKAIADGARQKNCSYLVHEFDDKMQAAEYLNQ
;
A
#
# COMPACT_ATOMS: atom_id res chain seq x y z
N CYS A 1 -6.66 -3.01 -24.35
CA CYS A 1 -5.89 -1.79 -24.06
C CYS A 1 -4.66 -1.76 -24.93
N ASP A 2 -4.30 -0.57 -25.43
CA ASP A 2 -3.13 -0.40 -26.32
C ASP A 2 -1.80 -0.51 -25.55
N TYR A 3 -1.83 -0.16 -24.26
CA TYR A 3 -0.71 -0.29 -23.33
C TYR A 3 -1.10 -1.20 -22.17
N ARG A 4 -0.23 -2.14 -21.79
CA ARG A 4 -0.50 -3.08 -20.72
C ARG A 4 0.77 -3.57 -20.03
N ALA A 5 0.62 -4.03 -18.80
CA ALA A 5 1.64 -4.78 -18.06
C ALA A 5 1.33 -6.28 -18.19
N GLU A 6 2.33 -7.06 -18.56
CA GLU A 6 2.28 -8.53 -18.62
C GLU A 6 3.36 -9.13 -17.71
N ASP A 7 3.23 -10.40 -17.36
CA ASP A 7 4.23 -11.14 -16.58
C ASP A 7 4.59 -10.47 -15.25
N ILE A 8 3.56 -9.95 -14.54
CA ILE A 8 3.77 -9.24 -13.26
C ILE A 8 4.19 -10.24 -12.19
N HIS A 9 5.36 -10.03 -11.58
CA HIS A 9 5.89 -10.90 -10.52
C HIS A 9 6.78 -10.11 -9.55
N MET A 10 7.18 -10.78 -8.44
CA MET A 10 8.18 -10.24 -7.51
C MET A 10 9.55 -10.82 -7.85
N GLU A 11 10.55 -9.95 -7.94
CA GLU A 11 11.95 -10.31 -8.15
C GLU A 11 12.83 -9.53 -7.16
N ASN A 12 13.54 -10.24 -6.28
CA ASN A 12 14.42 -9.64 -5.25
C ASN A 12 13.73 -8.55 -4.40
N GLY A 13 12.45 -8.74 -4.06
CA GLY A 13 11.66 -7.77 -3.27
C GLY A 13 11.10 -6.59 -4.06
N HIS A 14 11.29 -6.57 -5.38
CA HIS A 14 10.79 -5.53 -6.28
C HIS A 14 9.71 -6.09 -7.22
N TYR A 15 8.72 -5.27 -7.60
CA TYR A 15 7.80 -5.63 -8.67
C TYR A 15 8.51 -5.54 -10.02
N ALA A 16 8.46 -6.61 -10.78
CA ALA A 16 8.91 -6.67 -12.17
C ALA A 16 7.73 -7.02 -13.08
N PHE A 17 7.73 -6.47 -14.29
CA PHE A 17 6.72 -6.75 -15.32
C PHE A 17 7.25 -6.45 -16.72
N THR A 18 6.53 -6.90 -17.73
CA THR A 18 6.79 -6.52 -19.11
C THR A 18 5.79 -5.44 -19.54
N PHE A 19 6.27 -4.26 -19.90
CA PHE A 19 5.46 -3.22 -20.56
C PHE A 19 5.27 -3.60 -22.02
N VAL A 20 4.02 -3.60 -22.51
CA VAL A 20 3.67 -4.06 -23.85
C VAL A 20 2.83 -3.01 -24.57
N HIS A 21 3.23 -2.71 -25.80
CA HIS A 21 2.47 -1.93 -26.77
C HIS A 21 2.74 -2.44 -28.19
N ASN A 22 1.72 -2.98 -28.86
CA ASN A 22 1.86 -3.69 -30.13
C ASN A 22 2.93 -4.78 -30.03
N GLU A 23 3.96 -4.74 -30.87
CA GLU A 23 5.11 -5.66 -30.86
C GLU A 23 6.22 -5.26 -29.86
N MET A 24 6.14 -4.05 -29.29
CA MET A 24 7.12 -3.56 -28.32
C MET A 24 6.93 -4.27 -26.97
N ARG A 25 8.00 -4.84 -26.46
CA ARG A 25 8.06 -5.47 -25.13
C ARG A 25 9.28 -4.97 -24.40
N VAL A 26 9.08 -4.30 -23.27
CA VAL A 26 10.17 -3.70 -22.47
C VAL A 26 10.08 -4.23 -21.03
N PRO A 27 11.15 -4.88 -20.52
CA PRO A 27 11.19 -5.29 -19.13
C PRO A 27 11.32 -4.07 -18.21
N VAL A 28 10.58 -4.09 -17.11
CA VAL A 28 10.50 -3.01 -16.13
C VAL A 28 10.64 -3.59 -14.73
N VAL A 29 11.48 -2.97 -13.90
CA VAL A 29 11.60 -3.26 -12.47
C VAL A 29 11.34 -1.98 -11.71
N LEU A 30 10.53 -2.06 -10.64
CA LEU A 30 10.17 -0.91 -9.82
C LEU A 30 10.92 -0.95 -8.49
N SER A 31 11.46 0.18 -8.07
CA SER A 31 12.05 0.33 -6.73
C SER A 31 11.01 0.70 -5.66
N VAL A 32 9.79 1.05 -6.07
CA VAL A 32 8.70 1.38 -5.15
C VAL A 32 7.83 0.17 -4.83
N LEU A 33 7.28 0.14 -3.62
CA LEU A 33 6.41 -0.94 -3.14
C LEU A 33 5.00 -0.84 -3.72
N GLY A 34 4.30 -1.99 -3.71
CA GLY A 34 2.89 -2.09 -4.02
C GLY A 34 2.57 -2.37 -5.48
N GLN A 35 1.76 -3.42 -5.70
CA GLN A 35 1.37 -3.85 -7.04
C GLN A 35 0.63 -2.76 -7.84
N HIS A 36 -0.08 -1.84 -7.17
CA HIS A 36 -0.74 -0.71 -7.82
C HIS A 36 0.24 0.20 -8.57
N ASN A 37 1.53 0.23 -8.16
CA ASN A 37 2.56 1.00 -8.87
C ASN A 37 2.93 0.39 -10.23
N VAL A 38 2.60 -0.86 -10.50
CA VAL A 38 2.73 -1.43 -11.86
C VAL A 38 1.79 -0.69 -12.83
N LEU A 39 0.55 -0.39 -12.43
CA LEU A 39 -0.38 0.40 -13.25
C LEU A 39 0.08 1.84 -13.42
N ASN A 40 0.57 2.47 -12.34
CA ASN A 40 1.11 3.83 -12.38
C ASN A 40 2.32 3.91 -13.34
N ALA A 41 3.23 2.95 -13.25
CA ALA A 41 4.40 2.85 -14.13
C ALA A 41 3.99 2.60 -15.59
N THR A 42 3.01 1.73 -15.83
CA THR A 42 2.47 1.49 -17.16
C THR A 42 1.91 2.76 -17.77
N ALA A 43 1.15 3.55 -17.00
CA ALA A 43 0.61 4.83 -17.44
C ALA A 43 1.73 5.85 -17.72
N ALA A 44 2.75 5.91 -16.87
CA ALA A 44 3.90 6.80 -17.06
C ALA A 44 4.70 6.44 -18.33
N LEU A 45 4.95 5.15 -18.57
CA LEU A 45 5.63 4.69 -19.78
C LEU A 45 4.81 4.93 -21.05
N ALA A 46 3.49 4.76 -20.98
CA ALA A 46 2.59 5.10 -22.09
C ALA A 46 2.64 6.60 -22.40
N ALA A 47 2.61 7.46 -21.38
CA ALA A 47 2.75 8.90 -21.56
C ALA A 47 4.12 9.28 -22.14
N ALA A 48 5.21 8.65 -21.69
CA ALA A 48 6.55 8.83 -22.23
C ALA A 48 6.60 8.46 -23.71
N HIS A 49 6.09 7.30 -24.10
CA HIS A 49 6.02 6.84 -25.47
C HIS A 49 5.25 7.81 -26.38
N LEU A 50 4.06 8.25 -25.94
CA LEU A 50 3.21 9.18 -26.67
C LEU A 50 3.89 10.55 -26.91
N ASN A 51 4.83 10.92 -26.03
CA ASN A 51 5.63 12.15 -26.16
C ASN A 51 7.00 11.91 -26.84
N GLY A 52 7.23 10.76 -27.47
CA GLY A 52 8.44 10.46 -28.23
C GLY A 52 9.68 10.14 -27.38
N VAL A 53 9.50 9.84 -26.09
CA VAL A 53 10.57 9.40 -25.21
C VAL A 53 10.87 7.91 -25.45
N ASP A 54 12.14 7.54 -25.51
CA ASP A 54 12.54 6.13 -25.55
C ASP A 54 12.05 5.39 -24.31
N VAL A 55 11.18 4.38 -24.52
CA VAL A 55 10.54 3.62 -23.44
C VAL A 55 11.56 2.80 -22.65
N THR A 56 12.63 2.32 -23.28
CA THR A 56 13.69 1.58 -22.59
C THR A 56 14.45 2.47 -21.63
N LEU A 57 14.70 3.71 -22.02
CA LEU A 57 15.35 4.71 -21.16
C LEU A 57 14.40 5.13 -20.03
N ALA A 58 13.12 5.35 -20.33
CA ALA A 58 12.10 5.67 -19.32
C ALA A 58 11.95 4.54 -18.29
N ALA A 59 11.94 3.28 -18.72
CA ALA A 59 11.88 2.12 -17.83
C ALA A 59 13.08 2.04 -16.89
N LYS A 60 14.29 2.32 -17.38
CA LYS A 60 15.48 2.42 -16.52
C LYS A 60 15.37 3.54 -15.48
N SER A 61 14.76 4.67 -15.86
CA SER A 61 14.55 5.80 -14.94
C SER A 61 13.58 5.44 -13.81
N LEU A 62 12.58 4.57 -14.07
CA LEU A 62 11.66 4.07 -13.03
C LEU A 62 12.38 3.23 -11.96
N TYR A 63 13.44 2.52 -12.31
CA TYR A 63 14.26 1.78 -11.33
C TYR A 63 15.00 2.70 -10.36
N THR A 64 15.36 3.91 -10.79
CA THR A 64 16.02 4.90 -9.94
C THR A 64 15.04 5.77 -9.13
N PHE A 65 13.75 5.65 -9.38
CA PHE A 65 12.71 6.40 -8.67
C PHE A 65 12.42 5.76 -7.32
N THR A 66 12.83 6.40 -6.25
CA THR A 66 12.69 5.89 -4.86
C THR A 66 11.36 6.24 -4.18
N GLY A 67 10.41 6.78 -4.95
CA GLY A 67 9.11 7.18 -4.40
C GLY A 67 9.11 8.59 -3.79
N PHE A 68 8.02 8.90 -3.09
CA PHE A 68 7.84 10.16 -2.38
C PHE A 68 7.80 9.91 -0.87
N GLN A 69 8.15 10.93 -0.08
CA GLN A 69 7.99 10.93 1.37
C GLN A 69 6.55 10.57 1.77
N ASN A 70 6.41 9.76 2.82
CA ASN A 70 5.12 9.33 3.36
C ASN A 70 4.20 8.59 2.35
N ARG A 71 4.78 7.96 1.33
CA ARG A 71 4.09 7.12 0.33
C ARG A 71 4.74 5.75 0.25
N LEU A 72 4.27 4.80 1.08
CA LEU A 72 4.85 3.46 1.24
C LEU A 72 6.39 3.49 1.43
N GLN A 73 6.87 4.51 2.13
CA GLN A 73 8.30 4.70 2.39
C GLN A 73 8.76 3.73 3.47
N ILE A 74 9.80 2.93 3.17
CA ILE A 74 10.42 2.07 4.19
C ILE A 74 11.44 2.87 4.97
N MET A 75 11.36 2.80 6.30
CA MET A 75 12.31 3.40 7.22
C MET A 75 12.72 2.37 8.28
N ASP A 76 14.01 2.35 8.62
CA ASP A 76 14.53 1.60 9.77
C ASP A 76 14.47 2.52 11.01
N VAL A 77 13.69 2.12 12.01
CA VAL A 77 13.54 2.87 13.27
C VAL A 77 13.82 1.91 14.42
N LYS A 78 15.01 2.02 15.02
CA LYS A 78 15.51 1.06 16.03
C LYS A 78 15.46 -0.37 15.48
N ASP A 79 14.72 -1.25 16.14
CA ASP A 79 14.57 -2.66 15.78
C ASP A 79 13.34 -2.91 14.87
N TYR A 80 12.68 -1.86 14.41
CA TYR A 80 11.47 -1.91 13.59
C TYR A 80 11.75 -1.48 12.15
N LYS A 81 11.05 -2.11 11.21
CA LYS A 81 10.84 -1.54 9.87
C LYS A 81 9.48 -0.89 9.83
N VAL A 82 9.45 0.39 9.47
CA VAL A 82 8.22 1.17 9.34
C VAL A 82 7.94 1.38 7.86
N ILE A 83 6.73 1.03 7.42
CA ILE A 83 6.21 1.39 6.10
C ILE A 83 5.33 2.62 6.31
N ASP A 84 5.84 3.78 5.98
CA ASP A 84 5.13 5.06 6.15
C ASP A 84 4.32 5.40 4.91
N ASP A 85 2.99 5.42 5.04
CA ASP A 85 2.02 5.80 4.02
C ASP A 85 1.08 6.90 4.53
N THR A 86 1.61 7.83 5.32
CA THR A 86 0.81 8.82 6.07
C THR A 86 0.48 10.09 5.31
N TYR A 87 0.86 10.23 4.04
CA TYR A 87 0.60 11.44 3.26
C TYR A 87 -0.90 11.74 3.12
N ASN A 88 -1.68 10.73 2.80
CA ASN A 88 -3.15 10.82 2.69
C ASN A 88 -3.76 9.42 2.83
N ALA A 89 -5.03 9.36 3.21
CA ALA A 89 -5.76 8.12 3.38
C ALA A 89 -7.04 8.10 2.54
N SER A 90 -7.25 7.02 1.81
CA SER A 90 -8.47 6.70 1.09
C SER A 90 -8.79 5.21 1.26
N PRO A 91 -10.03 4.76 1.02
CA PRO A 91 -10.35 3.33 1.14
C PRO A 91 -9.43 2.43 0.31
N ALA A 92 -9.10 2.83 -0.91
CA ALA A 92 -8.24 2.05 -1.79
C ALA A 92 -6.77 2.04 -1.32
N SER A 93 -6.23 3.21 -0.89
CA SER A 93 -4.84 3.29 -0.44
C SER A 93 -4.62 2.56 0.88
N MET A 94 -5.55 2.63 1.84
CA MET A 94 -5.46 1.87 3.09
C MET A 94 -5.40 0.36 2.84
N VAL A 95 -6.29 -0.17 2.01
CA VAL A 95 -6.26 -1.59 1.64
C VAL A 95 -4.94 -1.94 0.96
N ALA A 96 -4.47 -1.11 0.02
CA ALA A 96 -3.20 -1.35 -0.67
C ALA A 96 -2.00 -1.32 0.30
N GLY A 97 -1.98 -0.41 1.29
CA GLY A 97 -0.95 -0.33 2.32
C GLY A 97 -0.91 -1.58 3.20
N VAL A 98 -2.07 -2.06 3.64
CA VAL A 98 -2.14 -3.30 4.45
C VAL A 98 -1.75 -4.54 3.63
N ASN A 99 -2.11 -4.60 2.34
CA ASN A 99 -1.67 -5.68 1.45
C ASN A 99 -0.14 -5.68 1.27
N VAL A 100 0.49 -4.49 1.16
CA VAL A 100 1.95 -4.37 1.13
C VAL A 100 2.57 -4.89 2.43
N LEU A 101 2.00 -4.51 3.59
CA LEU A 101 2.45 -5.00 4.89
C LEU A 101 2.31 -6.53 4.99
N GLY A 102 1.17 -7.07 4.55
CA GLY A 102 0.90 -8.52 4.55
C GLY A 102 1.89 -9.31 3.71
N GLY A 103 2.27 -8.78 2.55
CA GLY A 103 3.26 -9.37 1.66
C GLY A 103 4.72 -9.07 2.01
N PHE A 104 5.00 -8.24 3.02
CA PHE A 104 6.36 -7.86 3.39
C PHE A 104 7.10 -9.02 4.05
N GLU A 105 8.27 -9.39 3.53
CA GLU A 105 9.08 -10.47 4.08
C GLU A 105 9.70 -10.06 5.42
N THR A 106 9.28 -10.72 6.49
CA THR A 106 9.81 -10.50 7.85
C THR A 106 9.58 -11.73 8.72
N SER A 107 10.50 -11.98 9.65
CA SER A 107 10.31 -12.93 10.73
C SER A 107 9.58 -12.32 11.95
N GLY A 108 9.42 -11.00 11.97
CA GLY A 108 8.74 -10.27 13.03
C GLY A 108 7.23 -10.20 12.84
N ARG A 109 6.56 -9.54 13.78
CA ARG A 109 5.11 -9.26 13.70
C ARG A 109 4.84 -8.16 12.67
N ARG A 110 3.71 -8.29 11.98
CA ARG A 110 3.15 -7.27 11.09
C ARG A 110 2.03 -6.55 11.83
N ILE A 111 2.22 -5.27 12.08
CA ILE A 111 1.28 -4.43 12.83
C ILE A 111 0.80 -3.32 11.89
N ALA A 112 -0.48 -3.28 11.61
CA ALA A 112 -1.11 -2.20 10.84
C ALA A 112 -1.63 -1.14 11.80
N VAL A 113 -1.23 0.12 11.61
CA VAL A 113 -1.73 1.27 12.37
C VAL A 113 -2.49 2.16 11.41
N LEU A 114 -3.81 2.24 11.56
CA LEU A 114 -4.70 2.98 10.68
C LEU A 114 -5.44 4.07 11.46
N SER A 115 -5.64 5.22 10.82
CA SER A 115 -6.41 6.31 11.40
C SER A 115 -7.59 6.68 10.50
N GLU A 116 -8.21 7.79 10.77
CA GLU A 116 -9.39 8.27 10.07
C GLU A 116 -9.10 8.70 8.63
N MET A 117 -9.98 8.35 7.72
CA MET A 117 -10.03 8.93 6.37
C MET A 117 -10.90 10.17 6.38
N ARG A 118 -10.43 11.23 5.75
CA ARG A 118 -11.15 12.50 5.63
C ARG A 118 -11.86 12.63 4.30
N GLU A 119 -12.73 13.63 4.18
CA GLU A 119 -13.39 14.04 2.92
C GLU A 119 -14.28 12.95 2.28
N LEU A 120 -14.83 12.02 3.07
CA LEU A 120 -15.71 10.94 2.61
C LEU A 120 -17.21 11.29 2.71
N GLY A 121 -17.56 12.47 3.25
CA GLY A 121 -18.94 12.94 3.37
C GLY A 121 -19.81 12.00 4.23
N GLU A 122 -21.08 11.86 3.86
CA GLU A 122 -22.07 11.07 4.60
C GLU A 122 -21.74 9.57 4.67
N ASN A 123 -20.89 9.07 3.77
CA ASN A 123 -20.50 7.67 3.72
C ASN A 123 -19.24 7.34 4.54
N THR A 124 -18.75 8.25 5.37
CA THR A 124 -17.51 8.08 6.15
C THR A 124 -17.47 6.74 6.88
N LEU A 125 -18.43 6.44 7.74
CA LEU A 125 -18.45 5.19 8.51
C LEU A 125 -18.58 3.94 7.62
N LYS A 126 -19.34 4.05 6.52
CA LYS A 126 -19.46 2.95 5.54
C LYS A 126 -18.12 2.61 4.92
N TYR A 127 -17.38 3.59 4.42
CA TYR A 127 -16.10 3.36 3.78
C TYR A 127 -15.03 2.87 4.75
N HIS A 128 -15.03 3.35 6.01
CA HIS A 128 -14.15 2.81 7.04
C HIS A 128 -14.46 1.33 7.31
N ARG A 129 -15.73 0.95 7.44
CA ARG A 129 -16.13 -0.45 7.61
C ARG A 129 -15.73 -1.32 6.44
N GLU A 130 -15.94 -0.86 5.20
CA GLU A 130 -15.53 -1.59 3.99
C GLU A 130 -14.01 -1.82 3.92
N VAL A 131 -13.19 -0.90 4.42
CA VAL A 131 -11.74 -1.11 4.56
C VAL A 131 -11.49 -2.28 5.51
N GLY A 132 -12.09 -2.25 6.71
CA GLY A 132 -11.96 -3.34 7.69
C GLY A 132 -12.36 -4.70 7.14
N GLU A 133 -13.49 -4.76 6.43
CA GLU A 133 -13.95 -6.00 5.77
C GLU A 133 -12.95 -6.53 4.74
N LYS A 134 -12.32 -5.65 3.95
CA LYS A 134 -11.36 -6.03 2.91
C LYS A 134 -10.04 -6.52 3.47
N ILE A 135 -9.57 -5.93 4.58
CA ILE A 135 -8.30 -6.32 5.20
C ILE A 135 -8.43 -7.47 6.21
N ALA A 136 -9.64 -7.96 6.46
CA ALA A 136 -9.88 -8.99 7.48
C ALA A 136 -9.13 -10.31 7.25
N SER A 137 -8.81 -10.65 6.00
CA SER A 137 -8.05 -11.84 5.61
C SER A 137 -6.56 -11.61 5.40
N GLU A 138 -6.08 -10.38 5.58
CA GLU A 138 -4.67 -10.08 5.37
C GLU A 138 -3.77 -10.75 6.44
N PRO A 139 -2.59 -11.23 6.06
CA PRO A 139 -1.68 -11.94 6.97
C PRO A 139 -0.91 -10.98 7.87
N ILE A 140 -1.62 -10.20 8.67
CA ILE A 140 -1.08 -9.34 9.71
C ILE A 140 -1.28 -9.98 11.09
N ASN A 141 -0.55 -9.54 12.10
CA ASN A 141 -0.67 -10.03 13.46
C ASN A 141 -1.57 -9.13 14.31
N GLU A 142 -1.64 -7.85 13.96
CA GLU A 142 -2.32 -6.86 14.77
C GLU A 142 -2.80 -5.68 13.93
N LEU A 143 -4.01 -5.21 14.22
CA LEU A 143 -4.60 -3.99 13.69
C LEU A 143 -4.84 -3.00 14.83
N ILE A 144 -4.26 -1.84 14.72
CA ILE A 144 -4.48 -0.70 15.63
C ILE A 144 -5.26 0.36 14.86
N VAL A 145 -6.38 0.81 15.39
CA VAL A 145 -7.15 1.91 14.81
C VAL A 145 -7.19 3.08 15.77
N ILE A 146 -7.06 4.31 15.23
CA ILE A 146 -6.95 5.55 16.01
C ILE A 146 -8.01 6.54 15.53
N GLY A 147 -8.86 6.99 16.44
CA GLY A 147 -9.92 7.96 16.21
C GLY A 147 -11.30 7.35 16.07
N ASP A 148 -12.34 8.17 16.25
CA ASP A 148 -13.71 7.71 16.38
C ASP A 148 -14.26 7.06 15.11
N THR A 149 -14.05 7.68 13.96
CA THR A 149 -14.54 7.10 12.68
C THR A 149 -13.73 5.89 12.26
N ALA A 150 -12.45 5.80 12.67
CA ALA A 150 -11.58 4.65 12.39
C ALA A 150 -12.03 3.37 13.12
N LYS A 151 -12.77 3.47 14.25
CA LYS A 151 -13.36 2.30 14.94
C LYS A 151 -14.25 1.47 14.01
N ALA A 152 -14.87 2.09 13.01
CA ALA A 152 -15.63 1.35 12.01
C ALA A 152 -14.75 0.40 11.14
N ILE A 153 -13.43 0.64 11.02
CA ILE A 153 -12.48 -0.31 10.40
C ILE A 153 -12.39 -1.57 11.30
N ALA A 154 -12.23 -1.39 12.60
CA ALA A 154 -12.19 -2.50 13.56
C ALA A 154 -13.48 -3.32 13.52
N ASP A 155 -14.64 -2.66 13.47
CA ASP A 155 -15.94 -3.32 13.34
C ASP A 155 -16.02 -4.17 12.06
N GLY A 156 -15.60 -3.62 10.92
CA GLY A 156 -15.60 -4.32 9.64
C GLY A 156 -14.70 -5.56 9.66
N ALA A 157 -13.50 -5.44 10.23
CA ALA A 157 -12.56 -6.55 10.37
C ALA A 157 -13.14 -7.67 11.26
N ARG A 158 -13.70 -7.33 12.43
CA ARG A 158 -14.32 -8.27 13.35
C ARG A 158 -15.55 -8.94 12.73
N GLN A 159 -16.37 -8.20 11.97
CA GLN A 159 -17.55 -8.75 11.29
C GLN A 159 -17.18 -9.83 10.27
N LYS A 160 -16.00 -9.76 9.68
CA LYS A 160 -15.44 -10.79 8.77
C LYS A 160 -14.60 -11.85 9.49
N ASN A 161 -14.64 -11.90 10.83
CA ASN A 161 -13.88 -12.85 11.64
C ASN A 161 -12.38 -12.83 11.37
N CYS A 162 -11.77 -11.66 11.39
CA CYS A 162 -10.30 -11.53 11.27
C CYS A 162 -9.58 -12.37 12.34
N SER A 163 -8.45 -12.96 11.97
CA SER A 163 -7.65 -13.82 12.85
C SER A 163 -6.62 -13.09 13.71
N TYR A 164 -6.41 -11.81 13.45
CA TYR A 164 -5.45 -10.95 14.14
C TYR A 164 -6.07 -10.18 15.30
N LEU A 165 -5.21 -9.67 16.19
CA LEU A 165 -5.64 -8.82 17.31
C LEU A 165 -6.10 -7.46 16.78
N VAL A 166 -7.15 -6.89 17.40
CA VAL A 166 -7.70 -5.58 17.01
C VAL A 166 -7.79 -4.68 18.24
N HIS A 167 -7.05 -3.56 18.21
CA HIS A 167 -7.02 -2.55 19.26
C HIS A 167 -7.55 -1.22 18.76
N GLU A 168 -8.24 -0.49 19.63
CA GLU A 168 -8.85 0.80 19.36
C GLU A 168 -8.32 1.81 20.36
N PHE A 169 -7.91 2.97 19.85
CA PHE A 169 -7.43 4.08 20.66
C PHE A 169 -8.12 5.38 20.24
N ASP A 170 -8.36 6.27 21.20
CA ASP A 170 -8.96 7.57 20.91
C ASP A 170 -7.95 8.53 20.33
N ASP A 171 -6.68 8.40 20.72
CA ASP A 171 -5.60 9.25 20.21
C ASP A 171 -4.29 8.49 19.95
N LYS A 172 -3.41 9.13 19.21
CA LYS A 172 -2.11 8.58 18.81
C LYS A 172 -1.13 8.37 19.98
N MET A 173 -1.28 9.09 21.10
CA MET A 173 -0.37 8.93 22.24
C MET A 173 -0.64 7.62 22.95
N GLN A 174 -1.91 7.26 23.14
CA GLN A 174 -2.32 5.99 23.72
C GLN A 174 -1.83 4.81 22.85
N ALA A 175 -1.98 4.92 21.54
CA ALA A 175 -1.48 3.91 20.60
C ALA A 175 0.05 3.79 20.67
N ALA A 176 0.78 4.91 20.77
CA ALA A 176 2.23 4.92 20.90
C ALA A 176 2.70 4.33 22.23
N GLU A 177 2.02 4.60 23.34
CA GLU A 177 2.31 3.98 24.65
C GLU A 177 2.12 2.47 24.59
N TYR A 178 1.06 2.00 23.95
CA TYR A 178 0.81 0.58 23.74
C TYR A 178 1.93 -0.10 22.91
N LEU A 179 2.36 0.52 21.81
CA LEU A 179 3.41 -0.01 20.95
C LEU A 179 4.81 -0.04 21.58
N ASN A 180 5.04 0.72 22.65
CA ASN A 180 6.31 0.77 23.39
C ASN A 180 6.40 -0.26 24.54
N GLN A 181 5.36 -1.08 24.78
CA GLN A 181 5.34 -2.16 25.78
C GLN A 181 5.88 -3.47 25.18
#